data_93b999be8c0622e50ce3d53066182d02
#
_entry.id   93b999be8c0622e50ce3d53066182d02
#
_cell.length_a   1.000
_cell.length_b   1.000
_cell.length_c   1.000
_cell.angle_alpha   90.00
_cell.angle_beta   90.00
_cell.angle_gamma   90.00
#
_symmetry.space_group_name_H-M   'P 1'
#
loop_
_entity.id
_entity.type
_entity.pdbx_description
1 polymer ?
#
loop_
_entity_poly.entity_id
_entity_poly.type
_entity_poly.pdbx_seq_one_letter_code
_entity_poly.pdbx_strand_id
1 'polypeptide(L)'
;MTSRPVALVTGASAGIGREFVNQLAQRGHDLVLVARDRGRLEEVAAELKRTYAAESEILVADLTDRQALQAVADRLGDGDRPVDVLVNNAGFALRRSFLRGDLADEEAAFDVFVRAVLVLSHAAGRAMRDRRRGTIINVSSVAGFLASGSYSAAKAWVTSFTEGLAMELDGSGVTATALCAGFTNTEFQERAGLSKPGPGFMWLDPADLVAGCLSDVAKGRVVSVPGLQYKAIVGLLSVAPRPLVRRAAKVARRRR
;
A
#
# COMPACT_ATOMS: atom_id res chain seq x y z
N MET A 1 30.94 4.70 -9.56
CA MET A 1 30.09 3.87 -8.68
C MET A 1 28.64 4.16 -9.08
N THR A 2 27.89 3.17 -9.52
CA THR A 2 26.46 3.34 -9.79
C THR A 2 25.74 3.61 -8.47
N SER A 3 24.99 4.72 -8.39
CA SER A 3 24.17 5.03 -7.21
C SER A 3 23.13 3.90 -7.00
N ARG A 4 22.85 3.56 -5.73
CA ARG A 4 21.80 2.58 -5.38
C ARG A 4 20.46 3.12 -5.87
N PRO A 5 19.55 2.25 -6.37
CA PRO A 5 18.20 2.66 -6.70
C PRO A 5 17.47 3.14 -5.43
N VAL A 6 16.52 4.06 -5.57
CA VAL A 6 15.80 4.65 -4.44
C VAL A 6 14.35 4.17 -4.42
N ALA A 7 13.87 3.78 -3.24
CA ALA A 7 12.46 3.45 -3.02
C ALA A 7 11.81 4.40 -2.01
N LEU A 8 10.64 4.96 -2.35
CA LEU A 8 9.81 5.75 -1.45
C LEU A 8 8.66 4.91 -0.92
N VAL A 9 8.53 4.82 0.41
CA VAL A 9 7.49 4.04 1.07
C VAL A 9 6.68 4.92 2.01
N THR A 10 5.37 5.01 1.79
CA THR A 10 4.45 5.68 2.72
C THR A 10 3.95 4.71 3.80
N GLY A 11 3.80 5.22 5.03
CA GLY A 11 3.51 4.36 6.19
C GLY A 11 4.70 3.46 6.55
N ALA A 12 5.93 3.96 6.35
CA ALA A 12 7.19 3.23 6.49
C ALA A 12 7.52 2.77 7.93
N SER A 13 6.87 3.32 8.94
CA SER A 13 7.24 3.12 10.35
C SER A 13 6.68 1.84 10.98
N ALA A 14 5.78 1.10 10.31
CA ALA A 14 5.13 -0.08 10.90
C ALA A 14 4.51 -1.02 9.86
N GLY A 15 4.23 -2.25 10.29
CA GLY A 15 3.45 -3.24 9.56
C GLY A 15 3.98 -3.54 8.17
N ILE A 16 3.09 -3.60 7.17
CA ILE A 16 3.42 -3.92 5.78
C ILE A 16 4.42 -2.92 5.19
N GLY A 17 4.27 -1.60 5.49
CA GLY A 17 5.20 -0.57 5.02
C GLY A 17 6.61 -0.76 5.57
N ARG A 18 6.73 -1.09 6.86
CA ARG A 18 8.02 -1.42 7.48
C ARG A 18 8.68 -2.62 6.81
N GLU A 19 7.88 -3.63 6.50
CA GLU A 19 8.40 -4.83 5.83
C GLU A 19 8.83 -4.55 4.39
N PHE A 20 8.10 -3.71 3.63
CA PHE A 20 8.58 -3.22 2.33
C PHE A 20 9.94 -2.53 2.44
N VAL A 21 10.10 -1.65 3.43
CA VAL A 21 11.36 -0.96 3.69
C VAL A 21 12.50 -1.94 3.93
N ASN A 22 12.30 -2.95 4.77
CA ASN A 22 13.30 -3.99 5.06
C ASN A 22 13.69 -4.76 3.80
N GLN A 23 12.71 -5.28 3.06
CA GLN A 23 13.00 -6.10 1.89
C GLN A 23 13.56 -5.32 0.70
N LEU A 24 13.20 -4.04 0.54
CA LEU A 24 13.79 -3.17 -0.49
C LEU A 24 15.24 -2.81 -0.13
N ALA A 25 15.53 -2.49 1.14
CA ALA A 25 16.90 -2.27 1.60
C ALA A 25 17.79 -3.51 1.41
N GLN A 26 17.26 -4.70 1.75
CA GLN A 26 17.94 -5.99 1.52
C GLN A 26 18.24 -6.22 0.03
N ARG A 27 17.41 -5.69 -0.87
CA ARG A 27 17.59 -5.75 -2.33
C ARG A 27 18.48 -4.62 -2.88
N GLY A 28 19.12 -3.85 -2.01
CA GLY A 28 20.08 -2.84 -2.40
C GLY A 28 19.50 -1.46 -2.71
N HIS A 29 18.28 -1.15 -2.27
CA HIS A 29 17.70 0.20 -2.40
C HIS A 29 18.13 1.08 -1.24
N ASP A 30 18.31 2.37 -1.51
CA ASP A 30 18.21 3.42 -0.52
C ASP A 30 16.74 3.84 -0.38
N LEU A 31 16.38 4.44 0.77
CA LEU A 31 14.98 4.62 1.13
C LEU A 31 14.60 6.08 1.33
N VAL A 32 13.38 6.45 0.91
CA VAL A 32 12.66 7.63 1.36
C VAL A 32 11.52 7.15 2.25
N LEU A 33 11.64 7.41 3.54
CA LEU A 33 10.73 6.93 4.58
C LEU A 33 9.68 8.00 4.88
N VAL A 34 8.42 7.72 4.59
CA VAL A 34 7.32 8.68 4.80
C VAL A 34 6.37 8.16 5.87
N ALA A 35 6.23 8.88 7.00
CA ALA A 35 5.23 8.67 8.04
C ALA A 35 5.10 9.92 8.91
N ARG A 36 4.18 9.89 9.90
CA ARG A 36 3.93 11.02 10.81
C ARG A 36 4.90 11.09 12.00
N ASP A 37 5.37 9.94 12.45
CA ASP A 37 6.20 9.79 13.65
C ASP A 37 7.69 9.83 13.27
N ARG A 38 8.33 10.97 13.53
CA ARG A 38 9.76 11.19 13.27
C ARG A 38 10.64 10.21 14.01
N GLY A 39 10.41 9.98 15.30
CA GLY A 39 11.26 9.13 16.14
C GLY A 39 11.28 7.69 15.62
N ARG A 40 10.10 7.13 15.27
CA ARG A 40 10.01 5.80 14.64
C ARG A 40 10.70 5.74 13.28
N LEU A 41 10.66 6.81 12.47
CA LEU A 41 11.39 6.84 11.19
C LEU A 41 12.90 6.87 11.40
N GLU A 42 13.40 7.59 12.41
CA GLU A 42 14.82 7.63 12.77
C GLU A 42 15.33 6.26 13.26
N GLU A 43 14.54 5.56 14.08
CA GLU A 43 14.83 4.17 14.49
C GLU A 43 14.93 3.24 13.28
N VAL A 44 13.96 3.35 12.35
CA VAL A 44 13.94 2.59 11.09
C VAL A 44 15.20 2.87 10.26
N ALA A 45 15.53 4.14 10.05
CA ALA A 45 16.69 4.56 9.25
C ALA A 45 18.00 4.04 9.87
N ALA A 46 18.15 4.14 11.20
CA ALA A 46 19.34 3.65 11.91
C ALA A 46 19.50 2.11 11.77
N GLU A 47 18.40 1.36 11.86
CA GLU A 47 18.41 -0.09 11.67
C GLU A 47 18.78 -0.48 10.23
N LEU A 48 18.21 0.19 9.22
CA LEU A 48 18.50 -0.06 7.81
C LEU A 48 19.97 0.20 7.48
N LYS A 49 20.52 1.29 8.01
CA LYS A 49 21.94 1.63 7.83
C LYS A 49 22.84 0.56 8.46
N ARG A 50 22.52 0.13 9.68
CA ARG A 50 23.30 -0.89 10.39
C ARG A 50 23.23 -2.27 9.72
N THR A 51 22.03 -2.67 9.23
CA THR A 51 21.80 -4.04 8.75
C THR A 51 22.11 -4.20 7.27
N TYR A 52 21.80 -3.19 6.46
CA TYR A 52 21.87 -3.27 4.99
C TYR A 52 22.80 -2.23 4.36
N ALA A 53 23.45 -1.38 5.18
CA ALA A 53 24.19 -0.19 4.71
C ALA A 53 23.33 0.69 3.76
N ALA A 54 22.01 0.72 3.95
CA ALA A 54 21.09 1.53 3.15
C ALA A 54 21.01 2.95 3.75
N GLU A 55 21.15 3.95 2.90
CA GLU A 55 20.91 5.34 3.30
C GLU A 55 19.39 5.61 3.28
N SER A 56 18.96 6.53 4.18
CA SER A 56 17.54 6.84 4.32
C SER A 56 17.30 8.33 4.44
N GLU A 57 16.40 8.84 3.61
CA GLU A 57 15.84 10.18 3.71
C GLU A 57 14.53 10.09 4.50
N ILE A 58 14.32 10.97 5.48
CA ILE A 58 13.11 10.99 6.32
C ILE A 58 12.22 12.15 5.90
N LEU A 59 11.00 11.87 5.45
CA LEU A 59 9.96 12.85 5.19
C LEU A 59 8.82 12.68 6.20
N VAL A 60 8.75 13.55 7.19
CA VAL A 60 7.63 13.56 8.13
C VAL A 60 6.43 14.21 7.46
N ALA A 61 5.37 13.44 7.20
CA ALA A 61 4.18 13.93 6.52
C ALA A 61 2.91 13.26 7.04
N ASP A 62 1.90 14.08 7.32
CA ASP A 62 0.51 13.62 7.41
C ASP A 62 -0.11 13.73 6.02
N LEU A 63 -0.48 12.60 5.43
CA LEU A 63 -1.04 12.56 4.07
C LEU A 63 -2.49 13.06 3.98
N THR A 64 -3.13 13.42 5.10
CA THR A 64 -4.38 14.16 5.12
C THR A 64 -4.17 15.66 4.89
N ASP A 65 -2.98 16.17 5.24
CA ASP A 65 -2.58 17.54 4.98
C ASP A 65 -2.13 17.69 3.51
N ARG A 66 -2.73 18.64 2.81
CA ARG A 66 -2.47 18.84 1.38
C ARG A 66 -1.07 19.34 1.09
N GLN A 67 -0.52 20.18 1.97
CA GLN A 67 0.80 20.75 1.78
C GLN A 67 1.89 19.69 2.05
N ALA A 68 1.70 18.89 3.12
CA ALA A 68 2.59 17.77 3.41
C ALA A 68 2.53 16.70 2.29
N LEU A 69 1.34 16.38 1.78
CA LEU A 69 1.19 15.48 0.63
C LEU A 69 1.88 16.01 -0.62
N GLN A 70 1.78 17.33 -0.89
CA GLN A 70 2.45 17.95 -2.03
C GLN A 70 3.97 17.87 -1.89
N ALA A 71 4.54 18.09 -0.70
CA ALA A 71 5.97 17.94 -0.48
C ALA A 71 6.49 16.51 -0.79
N VAL A 72 5.71 15.48 -0.48
CA VAL A 72 6.02 14.09 -0.87
C VAL A 72 5.92 13.90 -2.39
N ALA A 73 4.93 14.51 -3.03
CA ALA A 73 4.78 14.46 -4.48
C ALA A 73 5.94 15.20 -5.20
N ASP A 74 6.37 16.34 -4.68
CA ASP A 74 7.54 17.10 -5.21
C ASP A 74 8.82 16.27 -5.10
N ARG A 75 9.00 15.54 -3.99
CA ARG A 75 10.14 14.61 -3.85
C ARG A 75 10.14 13.48 -4.89
N LEU A 76 8.95 12.99 -5.29
CA LEU A 76 8.81 11.98 -6.36
C LEU A 76 9.13 12.56 -7.74
N GLY A 77 8.93 13.85 -7.93
CA GLY A 77 9.25 14.60 -9.14
C GLY A 77 10.70 15.05 -9.26
N ASP A 78 11.52 14.90 -8.20
CA ASP A 78 12.92 15.31 -8.18
C ASP A 78 13.76 14.48 -9.15
N GLY A 79 14.17 15.11 -10.26
CA GLY A 79 14.97 14.46 -11.31
C GLY A 79 16.43 14.24 -10.93
N ASP A 80 16.97 14.99 -9.98
CA ASP A 80 18.37 14.88 -9.54
C ASP A 80 18.57 13.66 -8.63
N ARG A 81 17.51 13.27 -7.91
CA ARG A 81 17.51 12.12 -7.01
C ARG A 81 16.28 11.22 -7.30
N PRO A 82 16.26 10.55 -8.46
CA PRO A 82 15.07 9.86 -8.94
C PRO A 82 14.67 8.69 -8.01
N VAL A 83 13.35 8.56 -7.79
CA VAL A 83 12.76 7.44 -7.05
C VAL A 83 12.36 6.33 -8.03
N ASP A 84 12.97 5.16 -7.92
CA ASP A 84 12.75 4.02 -8.82
C ASP A 84 11.54 3.15 -8.42
N VAL A 85 11.20 3.14 -7.12
CA VAL A 85 10.05 2.38 -6.59
C VAL A 85 9.22 3.28 -5.70
N LEU A 86 7.92 3.42 -5.98
CA LEU A 86 6.93 4.01 -5.09
C LEU A 86 6.09 2.91 -4.45
N VAL A 87 5.98 2.91 -3.12
CA VAL A 87 5.04 2.06 -2.37
C VAL A 87 4.02 2.95 -1.65
N ASN A 88 2.82 3.06 -2.19
CA ASN A 88 1.68 3.68 -1.54
C ASN A 88 1.04 2.70 -0.56
N ASN A 89 1.52 2.71 0.70
CA ASN A 89 1.08 1.78 1.72
C ASN A 89 0.38 2.46 2.89
N ALA A 90 0.56 3.75 3.12
CA ALA A 90 -0.04 4.45 4.25
C ALA A 90 -1.53 4.14 4.42
N GLY A 91 -1.94 3.92 5.66
CA GLY A 91 -3.32 3.59 5.97
C GLY A 91 -3.56 3.39 7.46
N PHE A 92 -4.82 3.40 7.85
CA PHE A 92 -5.27 3.16 9.22
C PHE A 92 -6.63 2.47 9.21
N ALA A 93 -7.03 1.90 10.36
CA ALA A 93 -8.33 1.24 10.47
C ALA A 93 -9.40 2.21 10.98
N LEU A 94 -10.55 2.23 10.33
CA LEU A 94 -11.76 2.90 10.82
C LEU A 94 -12.37 2.08 11.97
N ARG A 95 -12.55 2.71 13.12
CA ARG A 95 -13.02 2.05 14.34
C ARG A 95 -14.53 1.82 14.36
N ARG A 96 -15.30 2.61 13.62
CA ARG A 96 -16.76 2.59 13.61
C ARG A 96 -17.31 2.33 12.22
N SER A 97 -18.56 1.88 12.13
CA SER A 97 -19.24 1.76 10.85
C SER A 97 -19.64 3.15 10.33
N PHE A 98 -19.72 3.31 9.02
CA PHE A 98 -19.98 4.59 8.33
C PHE A 98 -21.04 5.46 8.97
N LEU A 99 -22.22 4.89 9.32
CA LEU A 99 -23.32 5.67 9.92
C LEU A 99 -23.17 5.92 11.44
N ARG A 100 -22.15 5.35 12.09
CA ARG A 100 -21.88 5.53 13.53
C ARG A 100 -20.56 6.21 13.80
N GLY A 101 -19.73 6.37 12.78
CA GLY A 101 -18.45 7.07 12.82
C GLY A 101 -18.62 8.58 12.66
N ASP A 102 -17.55 9.30 12.87
CA ASP A 102 -17.46 10.72 12.53
C ASP A 102 -17.16 10.85 11.02
N LEU A 103 -17.80 11.83 10.38
CA LEU A 103 -17.55 12.12 8.97
C LEU A 103 -16.08 12.52 8.74
N ALA A 104 -15.48 13.24 9.68
CA ALA A 104 -14.07 13.63 9.60
C ALA A 104 -13.12 12.42 9.53
N ASP A 105 -13.41 11.33 10.25
CA ASP A 105 -12.63 10.08 10.15
C ASP A 105 -12.74 9.44 8.75
N GLU A 106 -13.92 9.50 8.15
CA GLU A 106 -14.17 8.98 6.80
C GLU A 106 -13.49 9.85 5.72
N GLU A 107 -13.52 11.18 5.87
CA GLU A 107 -12.80 12.10 5.00
C GLU A 107 -11.30 11.92 5.10
N ALA A 108 -10.75 11.80 6.32
CA ALA A 108 -9.34 11.48 6.53
C ALA A 108 -8.95 10.13 5.90
N ALA A 109 -9.83 9.13 6.00
CA ALA A 109 -9.60 7.84 5.35
C ALA A 109 -9.61 7.96 3.83
N PHE A 110 -10.53 8.76 3.25
CA PHE A 110 -10.55 9.02 1.82
C PHE A 110 -9.28 9.76 1.36
N ASP A 111 -8.81 10.73 2.13
CA ASP A 111 -7.58 11.46 1.84
C ASP A 111 -6.36 10.53 1.79
N VAL A 112 -6.22 9.62 2.74
CA VAL A 112 -5.09 8.71 2.80
C VAL A 112 -5.21 7.55 1.79
N PHE A 113 -6.39 6.91 1.69
CA PHE A 113 -6.55 5.70 0.86
C PHE A 113 -6.76 5.99 -0.61
N VAL A 114 -7.27 7.17 -0.96
CA VAL A 114 -7.64 7.52 -2.35
C VAL A 114 -6.81 8.69 -2.84
N ARG A 115 -6.94 9.87 -2.21
CA ARG A 115 -6.27 11.07 -2.70
C ARG A 115 -4.75 10.96 -2.68
N ALA A 116 -4.16 10.48 -1.58
CA ALA A 116 -2.71 10.33 -1.50
C ALA A 116 -2.21 9.36 -2.57
N VAL A 117 -2.89 8.21 -2.77
CA VAL A 117 -2.55 7.25 -3.82
C VAL A 117 -2.61 7.90 -5.21
N LEU A 118 -3.68 8.68 -5.50
CA LEU A 118 -3.85 9.40 -6.76
C LEU A 118 -2.69 10.38 -7.01
N VAL A 119 -2.44 11.27 -6.04
CA VAL A 119 -1.44 12.35 -6.16
C VAL A 119 -0.03 11.78 -6.30
N LEU A 120 0.35 10.84 -5.45
CA LEU A 120 1.69 10.27 -5.46
C LEU A 120 1.93 9.37 -6.68
N SER A 121 0.93 8.59 -7.10
CA SER A 121 1.03 7.80 -8.34
C SER A 121 1.13 8.68 -9.58
N HIS A 122 0.44 9.83 -9.60
CA HIS A 122 0.54 10.79 -10.70
C HIS A 122 1.95 11.40 -10.77
N ALA A 123 2.49 11.88 -9.66
CA ALA A 123 3.84 12.46 -9.60
C ALA A 123 4.91 11.43 -10.02
N ALA A 124 4.88 10.24 -9.41
CA ALA A 124 5.81 9.16 -9.72
C ALA A 124 5.67 8.68 -11.17
N GLY A 125 4.44 8.45 -11.63
CA GLY A 125 4.16 7.95 -12.98
C GLY A 125 4.72 8.86 -14.07
N ARG A 126 4.58 10.18 -13.93
CA ARG A 126 5.16 11.16 -14.85
C ARG A 126 6.68 11.10 -14.85
N ALA A 127 7.30 11.26 -13.66
CA ALA A 127 8.75 11.26 -13.51
C ALA A 127 9.38 9.93 -13.96
N MET A 128 8.75 8.79 -13.66
CA MET A 128 9.21 7.47 -14.09
C MET A 128 9.06 7.25 -15.59
N ARG A 129 7.94 7.68 -16.18
CA ARG A 129 7.70 7.57 -17.63
C ARG A 129 8.71 8.36 -18.43
N ASP A 130 9.04 9.59 -18.00
CA ASP A 130 10.00 10.46 -18.69
C ASP A 130 11.40 9.82 -18.77
N ARG A 131 11.82 9.07 -17.74
CA ARG A 131 13.09 8.32 -17.73
C ARG A 131 12.95 6.85 -18.15
N ARG A 132 11.74 6.40 -18.54
CA ARG A 132 11.42 5.05 -19.03
C ARG A 132 11.79 3.94 -18.03
N ARG A 133 11.72 4.21 -16.74
CA ARG A 133 12.06 3.26 -15.66
C ARG A 133 11.34 3.60 -14.38
N GLY A 134 10.70 2.59 -13.76
CA GLY A 134 10.12 2.72 -12.43
C GLY A 134 9.07 1.66 -12.11
N THR A 135 8.70 1.60 -10.84
CA THR A 135 7.68 0.68 -10.32
C THR A 135 6.79 1.39 -9.32
N ILE A 136 5.48 1.27 -9.48
CA ILE A 136 4.47 1.79 -8.55
C ILE A 136 3.75 0.61 -7.92
N ILE A 137 3.74 0.52 -6.59
CA ILE A 137 3.02 -0.49 -5.83
C ILE A 137 1.97 0.23 -4.98
N ASN A 138 0.69 -0.03 -5.25
CA ASN A 138 -0.42 0.51 -4.49
C ASN A 138 -1.01 -0.57 -3.58
N VAL A 139 -0.91 -0.39 -2.25
CA VAL A 139 -1.42 -1.36 -1.29
C VAL A 139 -2.94 -1.25 -1.19
N SER A 140 -3.60 -2.18 -1.84
CA SER A 140 -5.02 -2.44 -1.78
C SER A 140 -5.35 -3.50 -0.71
N SER A 141 -6.47 -4.18 -0.83
CA SER A 141 -6.90 -5.24 0.07
C SER A 141 -7.85 -6.20 -0.64
N VAL A 142 -7.89 -7.45 -0.21
CA VAL A 142 -8.96 -8.38 -0.60
C VAL A 142 -10.35 -7.88 -0.20
N ALA A 143 -10.43 -6.95 0.77
CA ALA A 143 -11.67 -6.28 1.12
C ALA A 143 -12.25 -5.45 -0.05
N GLY A 144 -11.43 -5.02 -1.02
CA GLY A 144 -11.90 -4.33 -2.22
C GLY A 144 -12.83 -5.16 -3.11
N PHE A 145 -12.77 -6.48 -3.01
CA PHE A 145 -13.69 -7.39 -3.71
C PHE A 145 -15.02 -7.59 -2.98
N LEU A 146 -15.14 -7.08 -1.75
CA LEU A 146 -16.35 -7.19 -0.92
C LEU A 146 -17.19 -5.92 -1.00
N ALA A 147 -18.49 -6.03 -0.68
CA ALA A 147 -19.40 -4.89 -0.52
C ALA A 147 -19.55 -4.54 0.98
N SER A 148 -18.52 -3.95 1.60
CA SER A 148 -18.45 -3.76 3.05
C SER A 148 -17.91 -2.39 3.47
N GLY A 149 -18.75 -1.33 3.32
CA GLY A 149 -18.44 0.02 3.79
C GLY A 149 -17.42 0.78 2.94
N SER A 150 -17.04 1.98 3.43
CA SER A 150 -16.17 2.94 2.77
C SER A 150 -14.75 2.42 2.55
N TYR A 151 -14.19 1.70 3.53
CA TYR A 151 -12.88 1.06 3.38
C TYR A 151 -12.81 0.12 2.18
N SER A 152 -13.82 -0.77 2.02
CA SER A 152 -13.89 -1.68 0.87
C SER A 152 -14.03 -0.92 -0.45
N ALA A 153 -14.82 0.17 -0.45
CA ALA A 153 -14.97 1.01 -1.63
C ALA A 153 -13.65 1.70 -2.01
N ALA A 154 -12.92 2.26 -1.03
CA ALA A 154 -11.61 2.86 -1.26
C ALA A 154 -10.59 1.84 -1.81
N LYS A 155 -10.55 0.62 -1.24
CA LYS A 155 -9.63 -0.42 -1.71
C LYS A 155 -10.03 -1.01 -3.07
N ALA A 156 -11.32 -1.04 -3.41
CA ALA A 156 -11.79 -1.36 -4.76
C ALA A 156 -11.32 -0.28 -5.77
N TRP A 157 -11.44 1.00 -5.38
CA TRP A 157 -10.93 2.10 -6.18
C TRP A 157 -9.42 1.97 -6.42
N VAL A 158 -8.62 1.70 -5.38
CA VAL A 158 -7.15 1.52 -5.53
C VAL A 158 -6.83 0.41 -6.52
N THR A 159 -7.54 -0.73 -6.45
CA THR A 159 -7.31 -1.84 -7.38
C THR A 159 -7.63 -1.44 -8.82
N SER A 160 -8.84 -0.93 -9.07
CA SER A 160 -9.28 -0.52 -10.40
C SER A 160 -8.44 0.62 -10.98
N PHE A 161 -8.08 1.62 -10.15
CA PHE A 161 -7.18 2.70 -10.53
C PHE A 161 -5.80 2.17 -10.97
N THR A 162 -5.24 1.22 -10.21
CA THR A 162 -3.92 0.66 -10.52
C THR A 162 -3.94 -0.16 -11.81
N GLU A 163 -5.03 -0.90 -12.07
CA GLU A 163 -5.22 -1.61 -13.35
C GLU A 163 -5.25 -0.63 -14.53
N GLY A 164 -6.02 0.47 -14.41
CA GLY A 164 -6.05 1.54 -15.42
C GLY A 164 -4.69 2.20 -15.61
N LEU A 165 -3.99 2.51 -14.51
CA LEU A 165 -2.65 3.09 -14.55
C LEU A 165 -1.64 2.15 -15.24
N ALA A 166 -1.70 0.84 -14.97
CA ALA A 166 -0.84 -0.13 -15.63
C ALA A 166 -1.05 -0.18 -17.14
N MET A 167 -2.30 -0.05 -17.61
CA MET A 167 -2.62 0.05 -19.03
C MET A 167 -2.06 1.34 -19.66
N GLU A 168 -2.15 2.47 -18.96
CA GLU A 168 -1.62 3.76 -19.43
C GLU A 168 -0.08 3.76 -19.49
N LEU A 169 0.58 2.98 -18.63
CA LEU A 169 2.03 2.86 -18.56
C LEU A 169 2.60 1.77 -19.48
N ASP A 170 1.77 1.02 -20.19
CA ASP A 170 2.24 -0.05 -21.07
C ASP A 170 3.22 0.46 -22.13
N GLY A 171 4.29 -0.30 -22.38
CA GLY A 171 5.37 0.11 -23.28
C GLY A 171 6.26 1.26 -22.80
N SER A 172 5.96 1.90 -21.65
CA SER A 172 6.73 3.03 -21.13
C SER A 172 8.00 2.64 -20.37
N GLY A 173 8.17 1.36 -20.02
CA GLY A 173 9.23 0.88 -19.13
C GLY A 173 8.90 1.05 -17.64
N VAL A 174 7.66 1.44 -17.31
CA VAL A 174 7.16 1.61 -15.93
C VAL A 174 6.08 0.57 -15.65
N THR A 175 6.07 0.01 -14.44
CA THR A 175 5.06 -0.96 -14.01
C THR A 175 4.22 -0.42 -12.86
N ALA A 176 2.93 -0.82 -12.81
CA ALA A 176 2.06 -0.56 -11.68
C ALA A 176 1.41 -1.85 -11.18
N THR A 177 1.43 -2.07 -9.86
CA THR A 177 0.89 -3.29 -9.21
C THR A 177 0.01 -2.92 -8.03
N ALA A 178 -1.21 -3.46 -7.98
CA ALA A 178 -2.09 -3.43 -6.82
C ALA A 178 -1.79 -4.64 -5.91
N LEU A 179 -1.27 -4.41 -4.71
CA LEU A 179 -1.17 -5.46 -3.70
C LEU A 179 -2.50 -5.60 -2.97
N CYS A 180 -3.26 -6.64 -3.26
CA CYS A 180 -4.50 -6.98 -2.57
C CYS A 180 -4.19 -7.81 -1.31
N ALA A 181 -3.81 -7.13 -0.23
CA ALA A 181 -3.44 -7.76 1.03
C ALA A 181 -4.65 -8.43 1.71
N GLY A 182 -4.45 -9.67 2.21
CA GLY A 182 -5.36 -10.33 3.14
C GLY A 182 -5.15 -9.86 4.58
N PHE A 183 -5.74 -10.59 5.55
CA PHE A 183 -5.42 -10.36 6.95
C PHE A 183 -3.92 -10.62 7.17
N THR A 184 -3.24 -9.63 7.73
CA THR A 184 -1.79 -9.67 7.92
C THR A 184 -1.46 -9.35 9.38
N ASN A 185 -0.57 -10.12 10.00
CA ASN A 185 -0.15 -9.94 11.39
C ASN A 185 0.67 -8.66 11.53
N THR A 186 0.01 -7.55 11.84
CA THR A 186 0.61 -6.23 12.03
C THR A 186 -0.04 -5.49 13.18
N GLU A 187 0.55 -4.39 13.61
CA GLU A 187 -0.05 -3.50 14.63
C GLU A 187 -1.34 -2.80 14.14
N PHE A 188 -1.75 -3.00 12.89
CA PHE A 188 -2.92 -2.31 12.31
C PHE A 188 -4.21 -2.58 13.08
N GLN A 189 -4.47 -3.85 13.44
CA GLN A 189 -5.65 -4.24 14.21
C GLN A 189 -5.55 -3.80 15.66
N GLU A 190 -4.37 -3.94 16.28
CA GLU A 190 -4.12 -3.55 17.66
C GLU A 190 -4.33 -2.05 17.87
N ARG A 191 -3.80 -1.22 16.96
CA ARG A 191 -3.99 0.24 16.97
C ARG A 191 -5.45 0.66 16.79
N ALA A 192 -6.26 -0.17 16.13
CA ALA A 192 -7.69 0.07 15.96
C ALA A 192 -8.52 -0.46 17.13
N GLY A 193 -7.93 -1.20 18.07
CA GLY A 193 -8.66 -1.90 19.13
C GLY A 193 -9.57 -3.01 18.59
N LEU A 194 -9.23 -3.57 17.44
CA LEU A 194 -10.01 -4.62 16.79
C LEU A 194 -9.45 -6.00 17.14
N SER A 195 -10.35 -6.93 17.50
CA SER A 195 -9.99 -8.34 17.65
C SER A 195 -9.61 -8.93 16.27
N LYS A 196 -8.69 -9.92 16.27
CA LYS A 196 -8.32 -10.63 15.03
C LYS A 196 -9.49 -11.50 14.57
N PRO A 197 -10.14 -11.18 13.42
CA PRO A 197 -11.26 -11.99 12.94
C PRO A 197 -10.78 -13.24 12.22
N GLY A 198 -11.54 -14.31 12.33
CA GLY A 198 -11.34 -15.55 11.57
C GLY A 198 -10.26 -16.48 12.15
N PRO A 199 -10.07 -17.64 11.52
CA PRO A 199 -9.09 -18.63 11.97
C PRO A 199 -7.66 -18.23 11.65
N GLY A 200 -6.68 -18.76 12.42
CA GLY A 200 -5.27 -18.39 12.34
C GLY A 200 -4.64 -18.57 10.96
N PHE A 201 -5.05 -19.57 10.19
CA PHE A 201 -4.52 -19.82 8.84
C PHE A 201 -4.87 -18.70 7.82
N MET A 202 -5.82 -17.83 8.13
CA MET A 202 -6.15 -16.65 7.33
C MET A 202 -5.16 -15.50 7.55
N TRP A 203 -4.31 -15.58 8.57
CA TRP A 203 -3.39 -14.51 8.90
C TRP A 203 -2.04 -14.75 8.26
N LEU A 204 -1.67 -13.85 7.34
CA LEU A 204 -0.38 -13.89 6.65
C LEU A 204 0.71 -13.27 7.52
N ASP A 205 1.92 -13.77 7.36
CA ASP A 205 3.12 -13.08 7.83
C ASP A 205 3.41 -11.88 6.90
N PRO A 206 3.75 -10.69 7.43
CA PRO A 206 4.13 -9.54 6.61
C PRO A 206 5.29 -9.82 5.66
N ALA A 207 6.29 -10.62 6.09
CA ALA A 207 7.44 -10.96 5.27
C ALA A 207 7.03 -11.78 4.04
N ASP A 208 6.19 -12.79 4.22
CA ASP A 208 5.68 -13.62 3.13
C ASP A 208 4.78 -12.81 2.18
N LEU A 209 3.95 -11.92 2.73
CA LEU A 209 3.08 -11.03 1.95
C LEU A 209 3.90 -10.14 1.02
N VAL A 210 4.91 -9.46 1.57
CA VAL A 210 5.75 -8.52 0.82
C VAL A 210 6.64 -9.27 -0.17
N ALA A 211 7.25 -10.37 0.22
CA ALA A 211 8.05 -11.20 -0.69
C ALA A 211 7.23 -11.71 -1.87
N GLY A 212 6.00 -12.17 -1.60
CA GLY A 212 5.05 -12.58 -2.64
C GLY A 212 4.70 -11.44 -3.60
N CYS A 213 4.44 -10.24 -3.06
CA CYS A 213 4.17 -9.04 -3.85
C CYS A 213 5.37 -8.68 -4.74
N LEU A 214 6.56 -8.58 -4.19
CA LEU A 214 7.77 -8.23 -4.95
C LEU A 214 8.11 -9.28 -6.02
N SER A 215 7.82 -10.56 -5.75
CA SER A 215 7.92 -11.62 -6.77
C SER A 215 6.90 -11.43 -7.90
N ASP A 216 5.66 -11.03 -7.59
CA ASP A 216 4.63 -10.75 -8.59
C ASP A 216 4.98 -9.50 -9.42
N VAL A 217 5.49 -8.45 -8.77
CA VAL A 217 6.02 -7.24 -9.43
C VAL A 217 7.12 -7.58 -10.44
N ALA A 218 8.09 -8.40 -10.05
CA ALA A 218 9.17 -8.84 -10.93
C ALA A 218 8.67 -9.63 -12.15
N LYS A 219 7.47 -10.22 -12.08
CA LYS A 219 6.79 -10.93 -13.17
C LYS A 219 5.85 -10.03 -13.98
N GLY A 220 5.81 -8.73 -13.70
CA GLY A 220 4.93 -7.77 -14.37
C GLY A 220 3.44 -7.94 -14.06
N ARG A 221 3.09 -8.56 -12.91
CA ARG A 221 1.67 -8.73 -12.55
C ARG A 221 1.05 -7.42 -12.08
N VAL A 222 -0.08 -7.06 -12.66
CA VAL A 222 -0.83 -5.85 -12.30
C VAL A 222 -1.57 -6.01 -10.98
N VAL A 223 -2.09 -7.20 -10.69
CA VAL A 223 -2.76 -7.52 -9.42
C VAL A 223 -2.00 -8.64 -8.72
N SER A 224 -1.50 -8.34 -7.52
CA SER A 224 -0.83 -9.30 -6.64
C SER A 224 -1.75 -9.67 -5.47
N VAL A 225 -2.00 -10.97 -5.29
CA VAL A 225 -2.80 -11.54 -4.20
C VAL A 225 -1.96 -12.63 -3.53
N PRO A 226 -1.05 -12.30 -2.61
CA PRO A 226 -0.25 -13.30 -1.90
C PRO A 226 -1.11 -14.18 -0.98
N GLY A 227 -0.74 -15.47 -0.89
CA GLY A 227 -1.44 -16.49 -0.12
C GLY A 227 -2.50 -17.24 -0.97
N LEU A 228 -2.39 -18.59 -1.01
CA LEU A 228 -3.27 -19.44 -1.82
C LEU A 228 -4.74 -19.29 -1.42
N GLN A 229 -5.03 -19.18 -0.11
CA GLN A 229 -6.36 -18.97 0.43
C GLN A 229 -7.01 -17.69 -0.12
N TYR A 230 -6.23 -16.60 -0.24
CA TYR A 230 -6.74 -15.35 -0.77
C TYR A 230 -6.87 -15.36 -2.29
N LYS A 231 -5.97 -16.03 -3.01
CA LYS A 231 -6.14 -16.25 -4.46
C LYS A 231 -7.45 -16.97 -4.76
N ALA A 232 -7.77 -18.02 -4.00
CA ALA A 232 -9.03 -18.75 -4.17
C ALA A 232 -10.25 -17.87 -3.85
N ILE A 233 -10.21 -17.11 -2.74
CA ILE A 233 -11.28 -16.20 -2.34
C ILE A 233 -11.51 -15.12 -3.40
N VAL A 234 -10.44 -14.43 -3.84
CA VAL A 234 -10.54 -13.37 -4.84
C VAL A 234 -11.02 -13.94 -6.18
N GLY A 235 -10.50 -15.09 -6.62
CA GLY A 235 -10.98 -15.75 -7.83
C GLY A 235 -12.48 -16.05 -7.80
N LEU A 236 -12.98 -16.56 -6.66
CA LEU A 236 -14.41 -16.79 -6.49
C LEU A 236 -15.22 -15.48 -6.49
N LEU A 237 -14.76 -14.45 -5.77
CA LEU A 237 -15.45 -13.15 -5.67
C LEU A 237 -15.48 -12.41 -7.01
N SER A 238 -14.48 -12.58 -7.86
CA SER A 238 -14.39 -11.92 -9.16
C SER A 238 -15.41 -12.43 -10.17
N VAL A 239 -15.85 -13.69 -10.04
CA VAL A 239 -16.86 -14.30 -10.92
C VAL A 239 -18.24 -14.36 -10.27
N ALA A 240 -18.36 -14.12 -8.96
CA ALA A 240 -19.63 -14.20 -8.24
C ALA A 240 -20.55 -13.02 -8.59
N PRO A 241 -21.85 -13.26 -8.88
CA PRO A 241 -22.81 -12.20 -9.07
C PRO A 241 -22.90 -11.26 -7.86
N ARG A 242 -22.91 -9.96 -8.09
CA ARG A 242 -22.96 -8.92 -7.04
C ARG A 242 -24.02 -9.14 -5.96
N PRO A 243 -25.25 -9.63 -6.25
CA PRO A 243 -26.23 -9.96 -5.21
C PRO A 243 -25.76 -11.03 -4.21
N LEU A 244 -25.03 -12.05 -4.68
CA LEU A 244 -24.48 -13.10 -3.82
C LEU A 244 -23.36 -12.56 -2.93
N VAL A 245 -22.46 -11.72 -3.47
CA VAL A 245 -21.41 -11.04 -2.70
C VAL A 245 -22.02 -10.19 -1.58
N ARG A 246 -23.07 -9.40 -1.88
CA ARG A 246 -23.78 -8.59 -0.88
C ARG A 246 -24.45 -9.46 0.21
N ARG A 247 -25.03 -10.61 -0.17
CA ARG A 247 -25.66 -11.54 0.77
C ARG A 247 -24.63 -12.16 1.72
N ALA A 248 -23.49 -12.59 1.19
CA ALA A 248 -22.38 -13.11 1.99
C ALA A 248 -21.83 -12.06 2.96
N ALA A 249 -21.62 -10.83 2.51
CA ALA A 249 -21.17 -9.72 3.35
C ALA A 249 -22.17 -9.42 4.50
N LYS A 250 -23.47 -9.48 4.23
CA LYS A 250 -24.53 -9.30 5.25
C LYS A 250 -24.49 -10.39 6.33
N VAL A 251 -24.27 -11.64 5.94
CA VAL A 251 -24.15 -12.77 6.90
C VAL A 251 -22.89 -12.63 7.77
N ALA A 252 -21.75 -12.30 7.15
CA ALA A 252 -20.50 -12.09 7.87
C ALA A 252 -20.61 -10.94 8.90
N ARG A 253 -21.35 -9.87 8.57
CA ARG A 253 -21.56 -8.72 9.47
C ARG A 253 -22.46 -9.04 10.69
N ARG A 254 -23.39 -9.99 10.57
CA ARG A 254 -24.28 -10.39 11.69
C ARG A 254 -23.58 -11.27 12.73
N ARG A 255 -22.41 -11.82 12.41
CA ARG A 255 -21.61 -12.70 13.29
C ARG A 255 -20.50 -11.93 14.05
N ARG A 256 -20.41 -10.63 13.84
CA ARG A 256 -19.56 -9.67 14.60
C ARG A 256 -20.40 -8.84 15.55
#